data_6d222b01b0133506d3a4631c9b647634
#
_entry.id   6d222b01b0133506d3a4631c9b647634
#
_cell.length_a   1.000
_cell.length_b   1.000
_cell.length_c   1.000
_cell.angle_alpha   90.00
_cell.angle_beta   90.00
_cell.angle_gamma   90.00
#
_symmetry.space_group_name_H-M   'P 1'
#
loop_
_entity.id
_entity.type
_entity.pdbx_description
1 polymer ?
#
loop_
_entity_poly.entity_id
_entity_poly.type
_entity_poly.pdbx_seq_one_letter_code
_entity_poly.pdbx_strand_id
1 'polypeptide(L)'
;MTTSTDTDASTGTDATTGTSAATAVVRRPVARRRVVLHLGALAALLVMLYPLAWLLATSLKPADEVIASLDLLPGSLEWSNYSTALDGVNDVSVWRLLGNSLLIAGGAVVGNVLSCSLAAYAFARLRFRFRGPLFAFMIATIMLPHHAVLIPQYIIFNQLGMVNTYWPLILPKFLATEAFFVFLIVQFMRGLPRELEEAARIDGCGPFRSFFLVVLPLTRPALITTAIFTFIWTWNDFFTQLIYLFSPEKFTLTLALRSFVDASSTSAFGPMFAMSVIALLPIVLFFLAFQRFLVEGMANSGIKG
;
A
#
# COMPACT_ATOMS: atom_id res chain seq x y z
N MET A 1 58.12 -60.57 30.14
CA MET A 1 59.52 -60.27 29.98
C MET A 1 59.66 -58.78 29.96
N THR A 2 59.93 -58.22 31.11
CA THR A 2 61.16 -57.54 31.49
C THR A 2 61.38 -56.23 30.76
N THR A 3 61.55 -55.09 31.29
CA THR A 3 62.08 -54.53 32.56
C THR A 3 62.06 -53.01 32.36
N SER A 4 61.56 -52.21 33.32
CA SER A 4 62.29 -51.37 34.26
C SER A 4 63.36 -50.47 33.60
N THR A 5 63.52 -49.25 33.89
CA THR A 5 63.89 -48.50 35.09
C THR A 5 63.99 -47.02 34.77
N ASP A 6 63.49 -46.17 35.56
CA ASP A 6 64.06 -45.32 36.57
C ASP A 6 64.90 -44.11 36.16
N THR A 7 64.64 -43.05 36.84
CA THR A 7 65.44 -41.94 37.38
C THR A 7 65.93 -40.86 36.42
N ASP A 8 65.92 -39.59 36.64
CA ASP A 8 66.02 -38.79 37.86
C ASP A 8 65.72 -37.28 37.57
N ALA A 9 65.49 -36.61 38.61
CA ALA A 9 65.28 -35.19 38.78
C ALA A 9 66.36 -34.26 38.20
N SER A 10 65.97 -33.07 37.79
CA SER A 10 66.71 -31.85 38.15
C SER A 10 65.84 -30.59 37.92
N THR A 11 65.70 -29.88 38.96
CA THR A 11 65.33 -28.49 39.15
C THR A 11 65.79 -27.50 38.07
N GLY A 12 64.90 -26.64 37.59
CA GLY A 12 65.26 -25.48 36.78
C GLY A 12 64.08 -24.46 36.87
N THR A 13 64.17 -23.62 37.87
CA THR A 13 63.44 -22.38 38.02
C THR A 13 63.82 -21.42 36.92
N ASP A 14 62.90 -21.12 35.99
CA ASP A 14 63.01 -19.89 35.20
C ASP A 14 61.63 -19.15 35.18
N ALA A 15 61.67 -18.07 35.88
CA ALA A 15 60.62 -17.07 35.92
C ALA A 15 60.62 -16.29 34.60
N THR A 16 59.72 -16.63 33.69
CA THR A 16 59.42 -15.75 32.55
C THR A 16 58.15 -14.97 32.83
N THR A 17 58.37 -13.71 33.16
CA THR A 17 57.36 -12.64 33.19
C THR A 17 56.63 -12.57 31.85
N GLY A 18 55.50 -13.26 31.80
CA GLY A 18 54.55 -13.13 30.69
C GLY A 18 53.83 -11.78 30.75
N THR A 19 54.32 -10.83 30.01
CA THR A 19 53.61 -9.53 29.77
C THR A 19 52.35 -9.85 29.00
N SER A 20 51.22 -9.93 29.71
CA SER A 20 49.88 -10.00 29.12
C SER A 20 49.60 -8.68 28.38
N ALA A 21 49.82 -8.68 27.07
CA ALA A 21 49.37 -7.62 26.20
C ALA A 21 47.84 -7.63 26.20
N ALA A 22 47.27 -6.83 27.09
CA ALA A 22 45.83 -6.53 27.09
C ALA A 22 45.51 -5.88 25.74
N THR A 23 44.94 -6.67 24.83
CA THR A 23 44.39 -6.18 23.58
C THR A 23 43.23 -5.22 23.95
N ALA A 24 43.52 -3.93 23.95
CA ALA A 24 42.51 -2.88 24.12
C ALA A 24 41.52 -2.98 22.97
N VAL A 25 40.42 -3.68 23.20
CA VAL A 25 39.25 -3.63 22.32
C VAL A 25 38.80 -2.19 22.27
N VAL A 26 39.22 -1.48 21.22
CA VAL A 26 38.73 -0.13 20.91
C VAL A 26 37.21 -0.24 20.67
N ARG A 27 36.46 -0.10 21.75
CA ARG A 27 34.99 0.07 21.67
C ARG A 27 34.73 1.37 20.93
N ARG A 28 34.60 1.30 19.59
CA ARG A 28 34.13 2.42 18.79
C ARG A 28 32.83 2.93 19.39
N PRO A 29 32.65 4.25 19.51
CA PRO A 29 31.52 4.83 20.21
C PRO A 29 30.24 4.53 19.43
N VAL A 30 29.59 3.43 19.77
CA VAL A 30 28.27 2.99 19.23
C VAL A 30 27.25 4.11 19.38
N ALA A 31 27.41 4.94 20.42
CA ALA A 31 26.56 6.10 20.67
C ALA A 31 26.63 7.15 19.54
N ARG A 32 27.83 7.54 19.08
CA ARG A 32 27.98 8.55 18.02
C ARG A 32 27.37 8.12 16.70
N ARG A 33 27.53 6.87 16.32
CA ARG A 33 26.91 6.30 15.09
C ARG A 33 25.39 6.29 15.20
N ARG A 34 24.82 5.95 16.37
CA ARG A 34 23.37 6.00 16.60
C ARG A 34 22.83 7.43 16.50
N VAL A 35 23.53 8.40 17.11
CA VAL A 35 23.13 9.82 17.03
C VAL A 35 23.13 10.30 15.58
N VAL A 36 24.18 10.02 14.80
CA VAL A 36 24.24 10.41 13.38
C VAL A 36 23.11 9.75 12.57
N LEU A 37 22.81 8.48 12.82
CA LEU A 37 21.69 7.79 12.15
C LEU A 37 20.33 8.40 12.52
N HIS A 38 20.11 8.76 13.79
CA HIS A 38 18.86 9.41 14.19
C HIS A 38 18.73 10.83 13.63
N LEU A 39 19.82 11.61 13.60
CA LEU A 39 19.83 12.93 12.97
C LEU A 39 19.57 12.84 11.47
N GLY A 40 20.17 11.85 10.77
CA GLY A 40 19.91 11.60 9.36
C GLY A 40 18.45 11.17 9.09
N ALA A 41 17.91 10.29 9.95
CA ALA A 41 16.52 9.86 9.86
C ALA A 41 15.55 11.03 10.14
N LEU A 42 15.86 11.89 11.13
CA LEU A 42 15.06 13.08 11.43
C LEU A 42 15.10 14.08 10.27
N ALA A 43 16.27 14.33 9.70
CA ALA A 43 16.40 15.21 8.54
C ALA A 43 15.60 14.68 7.34
N ALA A 44 15.70 13.38 7.05
CA ALA A 44 14.91 12.74 6.00
C ALA A 44 13.39 12.86 6.28
N LEU A 45 12.97 12.66 7.54
CA LEU A 45 11.58 12.81 7.95
C LEU A 45 11.08 14.25 7.72
N LEU A 46 11.86 15.26 8.12
CA LEU A 46 11.49 16.66 7.92
C LEU A 46 11.35 17.02 6.45
N VAL A 47 12.26 16.54 5.60
CA VAL A 47 12.17 16.72 4.13
C VAL A 47 10.91 16.07 3.57
N MET A 48 10.56 14.85 4.03
CA MET A 48 9.35 14.14 3.57
C MET A 48 8.05 14.78 4.08
N LEU A 49 8.07 15.36 5.27
CA LEU A 49 6.89 16.02 5.84
C LEU A 49 6.71 17.46 5.31
N TYR A 50 7.75 18.06 4.74
CA TYR A 50 7.68 19.43 4.23
C TYR A 50 6.53 19.67 3.24
N PRO A 51 6.31 18.83 2.19
CA PRO A 51 5.19 19.03 1.27
C PRO A 51 3.82 18.97 1.96
N LEU A 52 3.67 18.11 2.97
CA LEU A 52 2.42 18.01 3.74
C LEU A 52 2.22 19.22 4.65
N ALA A 53 3.28 19.68 5.31
CA ALA A 53 3.25 20.91 6.11
C ALA A 53 2.93 22.12 5.24
N TRP A 54 3.52 22.20 4.05
CA TRP A 54 3.26 23.26 3.08
C TRP A 54 1.80 23.22 2.56
N LEU A 55 1.27 22.02 2.25
CA LEU A 55 -0.13 21.83 1.85
C LEU A 55 -1.09 22.34 2.94
N LEU A 56 -0.85 21.93 4.21
CA LEU A 56 -1.65 22.36 5.35
C LEU A 56 -1.57 23.87 5.58
N ALA A 57 -0.38 24.44 5.50
CA ALA A 57 -0.20 25.89 5.65
C ALA A 57 -0.87 26.66 4.51
N THR A 58 -0.72 26.19 3.27
CA THR A 58 -1.31 26.84 2.08
C THR A 58 -2.85 26.74 2.08
N SER A 59 -3.43 25.68 2.64
CA SER A 59 -4.89 25.58 2.78
C SER A 59 -5.51 26.63 3.71
N LEU A 60 -4.69 27.28 4.54
CA LEU A 60 -5.11 28.34 5.46
C LEU A 60 -4.66 29.73 4.99
N LYS A 61 -4.03 29.87 3.83
CA LYS A 61 -3.63 31.16 3.27
C LYS A 61 -4.79 31.88 2.59
N PRO A 62 -4.84 33.22 2.65
CA PRO A 62 -5.66 34.03 1.77
C PRO A 62 -5.32 33.78 0.30
N ALA A 63 -6.29 33.95 -0.61
CA ALA A 63 -6.14 33.62 -2.02
C ALA A 63 -4.98 34.40 -2.71
N ASP A 64 -4.77 35.62 -2.33
CA ASP A 64 -3.70 36.48 -2.81
C ASP A 64 -2.29 35.99 -2.38
N GLU A 65 -2.17 35.48 -1.14
CA GLU A 65 -0.90 34.92 -0.65
C GLU A 65 -0.55 33.57 -1.29
N VAL A 66 -1.53 32.76 -1.66
CA VAL A 66 -1.29 31.42 -2.24
C VAL A 66 -0.42 31.53 -3.51
N ILE A 67 -0.63 32.58 -4.31
CA ILE A 67 0.10 32.77 -5.57
C ILE A 67 1.32 33.66 -5.38
N ALA A 68 1.25 34.64 -4.47
CA ALA A 68 2.26 35.67 -4.34
C ALA A 68 3.45 35.26 -3.45
N SER A 69 3.26 34.30 -2.51
CA SER A 69 4.30 33.96 -1.55
C SER A 69 4.58 32.45 -1.49
N LEU A 70 5.89 32.12 -1.44
CA LEU A 70 6.37 30.76 -1.17
C LEU A 70 6.59 30.52 0.34
N ASP A 71 6.22 31.48 1.19
CA ASP A 71 6.40 31.37 2.62
C ASP A 71 5.64 30.16 3.17
N LEU A 72 6.23 29.46 4.13
CA LEU A 72 5.58 28.30 4.73
C LEU A 72 4.39 28.73 5.61
N LEU A 73 4.53 29.83 6.36
CA LEU A 73 3.51 30.28 7.30
C LEU A 73 2.58 31.31 6.65
N PRO A 74 1.25 31.19 6.83
CA PRO A 74 0.30 32.19 6.36
C PRO A 74 0.43 33.48 7.15
N GLY A 75 0.28 34.65 6.49
CA GLY A 75 0.24 35.95 7.15
C GLY A 75 -1.04 36.14 7.97
N SER A 76 -2.14 35.54 7.53
CA SER A 76 -3.41 35.43 8.28
C SER A 76 -4.03 34.06 8.04
N LEU A 77 -4.80 33.56 9.02
CA LEU A 77 -5.48 32.27 8.93
C LEU A 77 -6.86 32.44 8.29
N GLU A 78 -7.03 31.93 7.07
CA GLU A 78 -8.28 31.99 6.31
C GLU A 78 -9.06 30.68 6.42
N TRP A 79 -9.85 30.55 7.47
CA TRP A 79 -10.67 29.36 7.72
C TRP A 79 -11.86 29.22 6.74
N SER A 80 -12.24 30.30 6.05
CA SER A 80 -13.31 30.26 5.05
C SER A 80 -12.98 29.34 3.89
N ASN A 81 -11.69 29.04 3.61
CA ASN A 81 -11.29 28.06 2.64
C ASN A 81 -11.88 26.68 2.92
N TYR A 82 -11.94 26.29 4.19
CA TYR A 82 -12.51 25.00 4.59
C TYR A 82 -14.05 24.99 4.49
N SER A 83 -14.72 26.08 4.87
CA SER A 83 -16.19 26.16 4.71
C SER A 83 -16.55 26.08 3.24
N THR A 84 -15.87 26.84 2.38
CA THR A 84 -16.10 26.78 0.91
C THR A 84 -15.77 25.38 0.33
N ALA A 85 -14.71 24.74 0.80
CA ALA A 85 -14.38 23.38 0.39
C ALA A 85 -15.46 22.36 0.83
N LEU A 86 -16.05 22.54 2.02
CA LEU A 86 -17.11 21.68 2.53
C LEU A 86 -18.45 21.87 1.81
N ASP A 87 -18.74 23.07 1.34
CA ASP A 87 -19.90 23.34 0.47
C ASP A 87 -19.79 22.57 -0.84
N GLY A 88 -18.55 22.27 -1.27
CA GLY A 88 -18.25 21.45 -2.41
C GLY A 88 -18.01 22.24 -3.69
N VAL A 89 -18.29 21.63 -4.83
CA VAL A 89 -18.05 22.22 -6.16
C VAL A 89 -19.17 21.85 -7.12
N ASN A 90 -19.52 22.76 -8.04
CA ASN A 90 -20.62 22.56 -9.00
C ASN A 90 -21.95 22.14 -8.33
N ASP A 91 -22.33 22.79 -7.25
CA ASP A 91 -23.52 22.50 -6.43
C ASP A 91 -23.56 21.08 -5.83
N VAL A 92 -22.42 20.39 -5.78
CA VAL A 92 -22.30 19.07 -5.19
C VAL A 92 -21.47 19.14 -3.91
N SER A 93 -22.13 18.86 -2.78
CA SER A 93 -21.49 18.85 -1.45
C SER A 93 -20.31 17.86 -1.38
N VAL A 94 -19.28 18.24 -0.62
CA VAL A 94 -18.10 17.37 -0.37
C VAL A 94 -18.49 16.00 0.21
N TRP A 95 -19.56 15.94 0.99
CA TRP A 95 -20.04 14.68 1.58
C TRP A 95 -20.51 13.69 0.52
N ARG A 96 -21.14 14.18 -0.55
CA ARG A 96 -21.53 13.35 -1.70
C ARG A 96 -20.31 12.87 -2.48
N LEU A 97 -19.36 13.77 -2.75
CA LEU A 97 -18.11 13.44 -3.42
C LEU A 97 -17.31 12.40 -2.63
N LEU A 98 -17.24 12.54 -1.30
CA LEU A 98 -16.63 11.60 -0.39
C LEU A 98 -17.35 10.24 -0.39
N GLY A 99 -18.70 10.27 -0.34
CA GLY A 99 -19.51 9.06 -0.42
C GLY A 99 -19.31 8.29 -1.73
N ASN A 100 -19.23 8.99 -2.87
CA ASN A 100 -18.94 8.41 -4.18
C ASN A 100 -17.54 7.75 -4.18
N SER A 101 -16.52 8.45 -3.66
CA SER A 101 -15.16 7.93 -3.55
C SER A 101 -15.10 6.66 -2.69
N LEU A 102 -15.77 6.68 -1.52
CA LEU A 102 -15.83 5.52 -0.62
C LEU A 102 -16.58 4.34 -1.23
N LEU A 103 -17.67 4.60 -1.96
CA LEU A 103 -18.44 3.57 -2.65
C LEU A 103 -17.60 2.89 -3.73
N ILE A 104 -16.91 3.67 -4.56
CA ILE A 104 -16.07 3.14 -5.64
C ILE A 104 -14.87 2.39 -5.05
N ALA A 105 -14.14 3.00 -4.12
CA ALA A 105 -12.96 2.37 -3.51
C ALA A 105 -13.34 1.13 -2.69
N GLY A 106 -14.42 1.20 -1.91
CA GLY A 106 -14.94 0.05 -1.15
C GLY A 106 -15.42 -1.08 -2.03
N GLY A 107 -16.18 -0.76 -3.09
CA GLY A 107 -16.62 -1.73 -4.08
C GLY A 107 -15.45 -2.40 -4.80
N ALA A 108 -14.44 -1.61 -5.20
CA ALA A 108 -13.21 -2.12 -5.79
C ALA A 108 -12.45 -3.06 -4.86
N VAL A 109 -12.31 -2.70 -3.58
CA VAL A 109 -11.65 -3.56 -2.57
C VAL A 109 -12.37 -4.89 -2.42
N VAL A 110 -13.69 -4.86 -2.23
CA VAL A 110 -14.49 -6.09 -2.09
C VAL A 110 -14.34 -6.96 -3.35
N GLY A 111 -14.52 -6.37 -4.52
CA GLY A 111 -14.40 -7.10 -5.79
C GLY A 111 -13.03 -7.73 -5.98
N ASN A 112 -11.99 -6.94 -5.76
CA ASN A 112 -10.61 -7.38 -6.00
C ASN A 112 -10.14 -8.44 -5.00
N VAL A 113 -10.44 -8.27 -3.71
CA VAL A 113 -10.08 -9.26 -2.68
C VAL A 113 -10.79 -10.59 -2.95
N LEU A 114 -12.09 -10.57 -3.26
CA LEU A 114 -12.86 -11.79 -3.55
C LEU A 114 -12.37 -12.48 -4.82
N SER A 115 -12.33 -11.76 -5.93
CA SER A 115 -12.02 -12.35 -7.25
C SER A 115 -10.56 -12.81 -7.32
N CYS A 116 -9.60 -11.98 -6.86
CA CYS A 116 -8.19 -12.34 -6.89
C CYS A 116 -7.86 -13.48 -5.93
N SER A 117 -8.52 -13.58 -4.76
CA SER A 117 -8.30 -14.70 -3.84
C SER A 117 -8.81 -16.02 -4.40
N LEU A 118 -9.96 -16.02 -5.07
CA LEU A 118 -10.49 -17.20 -5.76
C LEU A 118 -9.60 -17.65 -6.91
N ALA A 119 -9.18 -16.71 -7.76
CA ALA A 119 -8.26 -16.98 -8.86
C ALA A 119 -6.90 -17.48 -8.33
N ALA A 120 -6.38 -16.85 -7.28
CA ALA A 120 -5.14 -17.26 -6.65
C ALA A 120 -5.23 -18.67 -6.06
N TYR A 121 -6.34 -19.02 -5.41
CA TYR A 121 -6.57 -20.37 -4.89
C TYR A 121 -6.56 -21.40 -6.02
N ALA A 122 -7.23 -21.11 -7.13
CA ALA A 122 -7.21 -21.98 -8.29
C ALA A 122 -5.77 -22.20 -8.80
N PHE A 123 -4.98 -21.14 -8.98
CA PHE A 123 -3.59 -21.22 -9.44
C PHE A 123 -2.62 -21.77 -8.39
N ALA A 124 -2.86 -21.62 -7.11
CA ALA A 124 -1.96 -22.11 -6.07
C ALA A 124 -2.20 -23.56 -5.70
N ARG A 125 -3.47 -24.00 -5.62
CA ARG A 125 -3.88 -25.24 -4.97
C ARG A 125 -4.55 -26.25 -5.87
N LEU A 126 -5.35 -25.80 -6.85
CA LEU A 126 -6.08 -26.72 -7.70
C LEU A 126 -5.21 -27.26 -8.84
N ARG A 127 -5.52 -28.47 -9.31
CA ARG A 127 -4.92 -29.09 -10.48
C ARG A 127 -5.93 -29.05 -11.63
N PHE A 128 -5.62 -28.30 -12.68
CA PHE A 128 -6.44 -28.24 -13.88
C PHE A 128 -5.57 -28.13 -15.13
N ARG A 129 -6.19 -28.49 -16.28
CA ARG A 129 -5.51 -28.45 -17.57
C ARG A 129 -5.11 -27.01 -17.91
N PHE A 130 -3.93 -26.84 -18.49
CA PHE A 130 -3.37 -25.53 -18.88
C PHE A 130 -3.08 -24.55 -17.74
N ARG A 131 -3.05 -24.98 -16.46
CA ARG A 131 -2.73 -24.10 -15.31
C ARG A 131 -1.44 -23.29 -15.52
N GLY A 132 -0.35 -23.92 -16.00
CA GLY A 132 0.93 -23.24 -16.23
C GLY A 132 0.84 -22.17 -17.31
N PRO A 133 0.42 -22.48 -18.53
CA PRO A 133 0.22 -21.50 -19.59
C PRO A 133 -0.71 -20.35 -19.22
N LEU A 134 -1.84 -20.63 -18.57
CA LEU A 134 -2.79 -19.60 -18.14
C LEU A 134 -2.18 -18.69 -17.06
N PHE A 135 -1.41 -19.25 -16.12
CA PHE A 135 -0.71 -18.45 -15.12
C PHE A 135 0.37 -17.56 -15.77
N ALA A 136 1.14 -18.12 -16.73
CA ALA A 136 2.13 -17.36 -17.47
C ALA A 136 1.48 -16.22 -18.30
N PHE A 137 0.34 -16.50 -18.96
CA PHE A 137 -0.42 -15.49 -19.68
C PHE A 137 -0.92 -14.38 -18.75
N MET A 138 -1.48 -14.74 -17.59
CA MET A 138 -1.89 -13.76 -16.58
C MET A 138 -0.72 -12.88 -16.13
N ILE A 139 0.45 -13.46 -15.86
CA ILE A 139 1.65 -12.66 -15.51
C ILE A 139 2.06 -11.75 -16.66
N ALA A 140 1.99 -12.21 -17.92
CA ALA A 140 2.31 -11.40 -19.08
C ALA A 140 1.41 -10.16 -19.20
N THR A 141 0.15 -10.23 -18.73
CA THR A 141 -0.75 -9.06 -18.73
C THR A 141 -0.28 -7.93 -17.83
N ILE A 142 0.55 -8.18 -16.82
CA ILE A 142 1.15 -7.12 -15.97
C ILE A 142 2.02 -6.16 -16.80
N MET A 143 2.59 -6.65 -17.90
CA MET A 143 3.44 -5.83 -18.79
C MET A 143 2.62 -4.90 -19.70
N LEU A 144 1.31 -5.11 -19.80
CA LEU A 144 0.45 -4.23 -20.60
C LEU A 144 0.28 -2.89 -19.90
N PRO A 145 0.55 -1.77 -20.57
CA PRO A 145 0.30 -0.45 -20.02
C PRO A 145 -1.20 -0.28 -19.72
N HIS A 146 -1.53 0.08 -18.49
CA HIS A 146 -2.92 0.28 -18.07
C HIS A 146 -3.72 1.19 -19.03
N HIS A 147 -3.11 2.30 -19.46
CA HIS A 147 -3.74 3.26 -20.37
C HIS A 147 -4.02 2.69 -21.78
N ALA A 148 -3.26 1.68 -22.22
CA ALA A 148 -3.52 1.03 -23.52
C ALA A 148 -4.78 0.15 -23.48
N VAL A 149 -5.10 -0.41 -22.32
CA VAL A 149 -6.30 -1.25 -22.12
C VAL A 149 -7.55 -0.40 -21.94
N LEU A 150 -7.40 0.85 -21.52
CA LEU A 150 -8.49 1.74 -21.17
C LEU A 150 -9.39 2.08 -22.38
N ILE A 151 -8.80 2.26 -23.56
CA ILE A 151 -9.58 2.57 -24.80
C ILE A 151 -10.51 1.42 -25.20
N PRO A 152 -10.03 0.17 -25.35
CA PRO A 152 -10.92 -0.97 -25.61
C PRO A 152 -11.96 -1.16 -24.53
N GLN A 153 -11.59 -0.98 -23.27
CA GLN A 153 -12.49 -1.08 -22.12
C GLN A 153 -13.60 -0.03 -22.18
N TYR A 154 -13.26 1.22 -22.54
CA TYR A 154 -14.24 2.28 -22.73
C TYR A 154 -15.27 1.93 -23.82
N ILE A 155 -14.82 1.41 -24.96
CA ILE A 155 -15.71 1.01 -26.06
C ILE A 155 -16.71 -0.05 -25.58
N ILE A 156 -16.25 -1.06 -24.84
CA ILE A 156 -17.12 -2.11 -24.28
C ILE A 156 -18.17 -1.51 -23.34
N PHE A 157 -17.76 -0.70 -22.37
CA PHE A 157 -18.68 -0.10 -21.41
C PHE A 157 -19.62 0.92 -22.04
N ASN A 158 -19.18 1.61 -23.09
CA ASN A 158 -20.04 2.50 -23.87
C ASN A 158 -21.14 1.72 -24.62
N GLN A 159 -20.80 0.62 -25.27
CA GLN A 159 -21.77 -0.26 -25.94
C GLN A 159 -22.75 -0.90 -24.96
N LEU A 160 -22.33 -1.15 -23.72
CA LEU A 160 -23.19 -1.65 -22.64
C LEU A 160 -24.06 -0.56 -21.98
N GLY A 161 -23.92 0.71 -22.37
CA GLY A 161 -24.63 1.83 -21.76
C GLY A 161 -24.22 2.12 -20.31
N MET A 162 -23.01 1.70 -19.91
CA MET A 162 -22.51 1.83 -18.52
C MET A 162 -21.67 3.07 -18.30
N VAL A 163 -21.36 3.85 -19.35
CA VAL A 163 -20.62 5.11 -19.21
C VAL A 163 -21.45 6.11 -18.38
N ASN A 164 -20.80 6.98 -17.64
CA ASN A 164 -21.35 7.86 -16.64
C ASN A 164 -22.06 7.12 -15.49
N THR A 165 -21.54 5.93 -15.15
CA THR A 165 -21.92 5.16 -13.95
C THR A 165 -20.67 4.66 -13.24
N TYR A 166 -20.82 4.09 -12.03
CA TYR A 166 -19.68 3.54 -11.28
C TYR A 166 -19.27 2.12 -11.73
N TRP A 167 -20.08 1.46 -12.56
CA TRP A 167 -19.83 0.10 -13.00
C TRP A 167 -18.48 -0.11 -13.72
N PRO A 168 -18.04 0.77 -14.64
CA PRO A 168 -16.74 0.64 -15.29
C PRO A 168 -15.55 0.67 -14.32
N LEU A 169 -15.72 1.34 -13.17
CA LEU A 169 -14.68 1.49 -12.14
C LEU A 169 -14.66 0.31 -11.16
N ILE A 170 -15.81 -0.36 -10.97
CA ILE A 170 -15.98 -1.42 -9.96
C ILE A 170 -16.01 -2.81 -10.59
N LEU A 171 -16.77 -3.01 -11.68
CA LEU A 171 -17.02 -4.34 -12.25
C LEU A 171 -15.74 -5.11 -12.65
N PRO A 172 -14.71 -4.48 -13.27
CA PRO A 172 -13.48 -5.19 -13.61
C PRO A 172 -12.80 -5.81 -12.39
N LYS A 173 -12.91 -5.18 -11.21
CA LYS A 173 -12.31 -5.68 -9.96
C LYS A 173 -12.94 -7.00 -9.49
N PHE A 174 -14.17 -7.29 -9.88
CA PHE A 174 -14.83 -8.58 -9.61
C PHE A 174 -14.44 -9.71 -10.58
N LEU A 175 -13.68 -9.39 -11.63
CA LEU A 175 -13.29 -10.34 -12.67
C LEU A 175 -11.82 -10.78 -12.57
N ALA A 176 -11.15 -10.53 -11.44
CA ALA A 176 -9.74 -10.85 -11.21
C ALA A 176 -8.79 -10.29 -12.29
N THR A 177 -9.10 -9.10 -12.81
CA THR A 177 -8.29 -8.43 -13.85
C THR A 177 -6.96 -7.90 -13.34
N GLU A 178 -6.79 -7.79 -12.03
CA GLU A 178 -5.57 -7.28 -11.38
C GLU A 178 -4.55 -8.41 -11.16
N ALA A 179 -3.84 -8.77 -12.22
CA ALA A 179 -2.88 -9.88 -12.21
C ALA A 179 -1.80 -9.76 -11.12
N PHE A 180 -1.41 -8.54 -10.76
CA PHE A 180 -0.46 -8.28 -9.66
C PHE A 180 -0.97 -8.84 -8.33
N PHE A 181 -2.23 -8.60 -7.97
CA PHE A 181 -2.79 -9.09 -6.71
C PHE A 181 -3.04 -10.60 -6.74
N VAL A 182 -3.46 -11.14 -7.88
CA VAL A 182 -3.54 -12.60 -8.05
C VAL A 182 -2.17 -13.23 -7.81
N PHE A 183 -1.12 -12.68 -8.42
CA PHE A 183 0.26 -13.16 -8.22
C PHE A 183 0.72 -13.08 -6.76
N LEU A 184 0.52 -11.92 -6.10
CA LEU A 184 0.86 -11.70 -4.70
C LEU A 184 0.22 -12.78 -3.80
N ILE A 185 -1.09 -13.00 -3.97
CA ILE A 185 -1.85 -13.95 -3.17
C ILE A 185 -1.41 -15.39 -3.49
N VAL A 186 -1.14 -15.72 -4.77
CA VAL A 186 -0.60 -17.04 -5.17
C VAL A 186 0.72 -17.33 -4.47
N GLN A 187 1.65 -16.37 -4.44
CA GLN A 187 2.94 -16.57 -3.78
C GLN A 187 2.77 -16.80 -2.28
N PHE A 188 1.89 -16.06 -1.64
CA PHE A 188 1.59 -16.25 -0.23
C PHE A 188 0.96 -17.63 0.03
N MET A 189 -0.06 -18.02 -0.75
CA MET A 189 -0.71 -19.32 -0.60
C MET A 189 0.26 -20.49 -0.84
N ARG A 190 1.19 -20.37 -1.79
CA ARG A 190 2.21 -21.41 -2.04
C ARG A 190 3.14 -21.63 -0.86
N GLY A 191 3.34 -20.61 -0.02
CA GLY A 191 4.12 -20.71 1.21
C GLY A 191 3.43 -21.42 2.37
N LEU A 192 2.11 -21.62 2.29
CA LEU A 192 1.36 -22.32 3.34
C LEU A 192 1.53 -23.84 3.21
N PRO A 193 1.68 -24.58 4.34
CA PRO A 193 1.76 -26.05 4.37
C PRO A 193 0.53 -26.69 3.71
N ARG A 194 0.74 -27.70 2.88
CA ARG A 194 -0.36 -28.45 2.22
C ARG A 194 -1.08 -29.41 3.15
N GLU A 195 -0.41 -29.84 4.19
CA GLU A 195 -0.90 -30.75 5.21
C GLU A 195 -2.18 -30.23 5.87
N LEU A 196 -2.34 -28.90 5.98
CA LEU A 196 -3.55 -28.29 6.52
C LEU A 196 -4.79 -28.55 5.64
N GLU A 197 -4.61 -28.53 4.32
CA GLU A 197 -5.70 -28.84 3.39
C GLU A 197 -5.96 -30.35 3.29
N GLU A 198 -4.92 -31.17 3.43
CA GLU A 198 -5.03 -32.63 3.47
C GLU A 198 -5.79 -33.08 4.71
N ALA A 199 -5.50 -32.50 5.88
CA ALA A 199 -6.27 -32.73 7.11
C ALA A 199 -7.74 -32.34 6.93
N ALA A 200 -8.02 -31.16 6.37
CA ALA A 200 -9.38 -30.73 6.10
C ALA A 200 -10.13 -31.66 5.12
N ARG A 201 -9.42 -32.30 4.18
CA ARG A 201 -10.03 -33.32 3.28
C ARG A 201 -10.37 -34.60 4.01
N ILE A 202 -9.52 -35.04 4.94
CA ILE A 202 -9.80 -36.21 5.79
C ILE A 202 -11.06 -35.96 6.63
N ASP A 203 -11.25 -34.71 7.08
CA ASP A 203 -12.44 -34.24 7.80
C ASP A 203 -13.66 -34.02 6.89
N GLY A 204 -13.59 -34.42 5.59
CA GLY A 204 -14.69 -34.33 4.63
C GLY A 204 -14.89 -32.95 3.98
N CYS A 205 -13.93 -32.03 4.10
CA CYS A 205 -14.03 -30.73 3.43
C CYS A 205 -13.77 -30.85 1.93
N GLY A 206 -14.72 -30.42 1.10
CA GLY A 206 -14.50 -30.21 -0.32
C GLY A 206 -13.63 -28.95 -0.60
N PRO A 207 -13.18 -28.72 -1.85
CA PRO A 207 -12.27 -27.63 -2.21
C PRO A 207 -12.77 -26.24 -1.79
N PHE A 208 -14.04 -25.93 -2.02
CA PHE A 208 -14.63 -24.65 -1.62
C PHE A 208 -14.65 -24.47 -0.11
N ARG A 209 -15.02 -25.49 0.63
CA ARG A 209 -15.07 -25.44 2.09
C ARG A 209 -13.66 -25.30 2.66
N SER A 210 -12.68 -26.02 2.11
CA SER A 210 -11.26 -25.89 2.46
C SER A 210 -10.73 -24.47 2.16
N PHE A 211 -11.13 -23.88 1.03
CA PHE A 211 -10.77 -22.50 0.72
C PHE A 211 -11.26 -21.51 1.79
N PHE A 212 -12.56 -21.53 2.10
CA PHE A 212 -13.14 -20.53 3.01
C PHE A 212 -12.74 -20.73 4.48
N LEU A 213 -12.64 -22.00 4.92
CA LEU A 213 -12.41 -22.31 6.34
C LEU A 213 -10.93 -22.43 6.72
N VAL A 214 -10.05 -22.78 5.77
CA VAL A 214 -8.63 -23.03 6.06
C VAL A 214 -7.74 -22.03 5.34
N VAL A 215 -7.77 -22.00 4.00
CA VAL A 215 -6.79 -21.24 3.21
C VAL A 215 -7.02 -19.75 3.32
N LEU A 216 -8.25 -19.27 3.15
CA LEU A 216 -8.60 -17.85 3.16
C LEU A 216 -8.24 -17.16 4.50
N PRO A 217 -8.57 -17.74 5.68
CA PRO A 217 -8.15 -17.16 6.96
C PRO A 217 -6.63 -17.10 7.14
N LEU A 218 -5.90 -18.11 6.68
CA LEU A 218 -4.44 -18.13 6.74
C LEU A 218 -3.79 -17.15 5.77
N THR A 219 -4.51 -16.79 4.71
CA THR A 219 -4.04 -15.82 3.68
C THR A 219 -4.34 -14.37 4.07
N ARG A 220 -4.96 -14.10 5.22
CA ARG A 220 -5.33 -12.75 5.68
C ARG A 220 -4.27 -11.67 5.46
N PRO A 221 -2.96 -11.88 5.75
CA PRO A 221 -1.97 -10.83 5.54
C PRO A 221 -1.87 -10.37 4.08
N ALA A 222 -1.89 -11.30 3.13
CA ALA A 222 -1.88 -10.97 1.70
C ALA A 222 -3.19 -10.31 1.24
N LEU A 223 -4.34 -10.73 1.79
CA LEU A 223 -5.64 -10.12 1.48
C LEU A 223 -5.74 -8.69 2.01
N ILE A 224 -5.23 -8.43 3.21
CA ILE A 224 -5.19 -7.08 3.78
C ILE A 224 -4.26 -6.18 2.95
N THR A 225 -3.09 -6.70 2.54
CA THR A 225 -2.19 -5.97 1.63
C THR A 225 -2.90 -5.64 0.32
N THR A 226 -3.59 -6.60 -0.29
CA THR A 226 -4.40 -6.39 -1.50
C THR A 226 -5.47 -5.32 -1.28
N ALA A 227 -6.19 -5.38 -0.15
CA ALA A 227 -7.23 -4.40 0.19
C ALA A 227 -6.67 -2.98 0.32
N ILE A 228 -5.52 -2.83 1.02
CA ILE A 228 -4.88 -1.54 1.23
C ILE A 228 -4.44 -0.91 -0.10
N PHE A 229 -3.72 -1.66 -0.93
CA PHE A 229 -3.25 -1.14 -2.22
C PHE A 229 -4.41 -0.88 -3.18
N THR A 230 -5.42 -1.75 -3.22
CA THR A 230 -6.62 -1.50 -4.04
C THR A 230 -7.33 -0.23 -3.62
N PHE A 231 -7.49 -0.01 -2.31
CA PHE A 231 -8.10 1.23 -1.79
C PHE A 231 -7.29 2.46 -2.22
N ILE A 232 -5.99 2.47 -1.95
CA ILE A 232 -5.12 3.60 -2.25
C ILE A 232 -5.10 3.89 -3.76
N TRP A 233 -4.97 2.88 -4.60
CA TRP A 233 -4.92 3.06 -6.05
C TRP A 233 -6.25 3.55 -6.61
N THR A 234 -7.37 2.97 -6.17
CA THR A 234 -8.69 3.40 -6.63
C THR A 234 -9.05 4.80 -6.14
N TRP A 235 -8.68 5.14 -4.90
CA TRP A 235 -8.90 6.46 -4.34
C TRP A 235 -8.15 7.56 -5.09
N ASN A 236 -6.90 7.29 -5.48
CA ASN A 236 -6.05 8.24 -6.20
C ASN A 236 -6.23 8.19 -7.73
N ASP A 237 -7.06 7.29 -8.25
CA ASP A 237 -7.27 7.16 -9.69
C ASP A 237 -8.09 8.35 -10.21
N PHE A 238 -7.40 9.30 -10.79
CA PHE A 238 -8.01 10.46 -11.43
C PHE A 238 -8.39 10.16 -12.88
N PHE A 239 -7.48 9.51 -13.63
CA PHE A 239 -7.59 9.42 -15.08
C PHE A 239 -8.73 8.51 -15.55
N THR A 240 -8.88 7.34 -14.95
CA THR A 240 -9.97 6.42 -15.28
C THR A 240 -11.33 7.05 -14.92
N GLN A 241 -11.40 7.71 -13.78
CA GLN A 241 -12.62 8.40 -13.34
C GLN A 241 -12.99 9.55 -14.28
N LEU A 242 -12.02 10.32 -14.77
CA LEU A 242 -12.22 11.41 -15.72
C LEU A 242 -12.82 10.92 -17.04
N ILE A 243 -12.45 9.72 -17.48
CA ILE A 243 -12.94 9.13 -18.75
C ILE A 243 -14.38 8.61 -18.62
N TYR A 244 -14.73 8.07 -17.45
CA TYR A 244 -16.05 7.42 -17.27
C TYR A 244 -17.12 8.29 -16.63
N LEU A 245 -16.77 9.34 -15.87
CA LEU A 245 -17.73 10.17 -15.12
C LEU A 245 -17.81 11.56 -15.71
N PHE A 246 -19.02 11.97 -16.11
CA PHE A 246 -19.28 13.28 -16.73
C PHE A 246 -20.21 14.16 -15.90
N SER A 247 -21.08 13.55 -15.07
CA SER A 247 -22.02 14.30 -14.24
C SER A 247 -21.37 14.67 -12.91
N PRO A 248 -21.38 15.98 -12.51
CA PRO A 248 -20.78 16.43 -11.26
C PRO A 248 -21.25 15.66 -10.02
N GLU A 249 -22.51 15.25 -9.97
CA GLU A 249 -23.10 14.50 -8.86
C GLU A 249 -22.49 13.10 -8.67
N LYS A 250 -21.79 12.59 -9.70
CA LYS A 250 -21.09 11.29 -9.70
C LYS A 250 -19.60 11.41 -9.52
N PHE A 251 -19.07 12.64 -9.50
CA PHE A 251 -17.66 12.85 -9.30
C PHE A 251 -17.19 12.28 -7.95
N THR A 252 -15.98 11.79 -7.96
CA THR A 252 -15.21 11.49 -6.75
C THR A 252 -14.56 12.75 -6.23
N LEU A 253 -14.07 12.69 -5.00
CA LEU A 253 -13.35 13.79 -4.39
C LEU A 253 -12.09 14.17 -5.20
N THR A 254 -11.35 13.17 -5.67
CA THR A 254 -10.15 13.36 -6.51
C THR A 254 -10.49 14.02 -7.85
N LEU A 255 -11.57 13.59 -8.49
CA LEU A 255 -11.99 14.19 -9.77
C LEU A 255 -12.52 15.61 -9.59
N ALA A 256 -13.23 15.87 -8.50
CA ALA A 256 -13.79 17.18 -8.20
C ALA A 256 -12.74 18.27 -7.93
N LEU A 257 -11.53 17.90 -7.45
CA LEU A 257 -10.42 18.83 -7.29
C LEU A 257 -10.05 19.56 -8.60
N ARG A 258 -10.22 18.91 -9.74
CA ARG A 258 -9.98 19.54 -11.05
C ARG A 258 -10.91 20.73 -11.28
N SER A 259 -12.14 20.68 -10.81
CA SER A 259 -13.11 21.75 -11.03
C SER A 259 -12.71 23.08 -10.38
N PHE A 260 -11.90 23.05 -9.32
CA PHE A 260 -11.34 24.27 -8.73
C PHE A 260 -10.27 24.91 -9.62
N VAL A 261 -9.52 24.11 -10.38
CA VAL A 261 -8.51 24.60 -11.33
C VAL A 261 -9.18 25.19 -12.58
N ASP A 262 -10.21 24.53 -13.08
CA ASP A 262 -10.97 24.98 -14.27
C ASP A 262 -11.79 26.26 -13.99
N ALA A 263 -12.14 26.53 -12.73
CA ALA A 263 -12.86 27.74 -12.32
C ALA A 263 -12.07 29.05 -12.49
N SER A 264 -10.85 29.01 -13.00
CA SER A 264 -9.99 30.09 -13.55
C SER A 264 -9.95 31.43 -12.79
N SER A 265 -10.41 31.50 -11.56
CA SER A 265 -10.24 32.65 -10.68
C SER A 265 -9.16 32.36 -9.62
N THR A 266 -8.27 33.33 -9.40
CA THR A 266 -7.27 33.32 -8.31
C THR A 266 -7.87 33.00 -6.95
N SER A 267 -9.18 33.22 -6.78
CA SER A 267 -9.93 32.97 -5.55
C SER A 267 -10.16 31.48 -5.21
N ALA A 268 -10.00 30.56 -6.15
CA ALA A 268 -10.34 29.14 -5.94
C ALA A 268 -9.17 28.30 -5.38
N PHE A 269 -7.94 28.82 -5.33
CA PHE A 269 -6.79 28.02 -4.88
C PHE A 269 -6.82 27.69 -3.39
N GLY A 270 -7.21 28.61 -2.52
CA GLY A 270 -7.36 28.36 -1.08
C GLY A 270 -8.31 27.20 -0.78
N PRO A 271 -9.57 27.25 -1.24
CA PRO A 271 -10.52 26.14 -1.14
C PRO A 271 -10.05 24.84 -1.79
N MET A 272 -9.31 24.91 -2.92
CA MET A 272 -8.71 23.73 -3.57
C MET A 272 -7.71 23.03 -2.65
N PHE A 273 -6.83 23.80 -2.00
CA PHE A 273 -5.86 23.22 -1.04
C PHE A 273 -6.57 22.68 0.20
N ALA A 274 -7.61 23.36 0.71
CA ALA A 274 -8.43 22.84 1.80
C ALA A 274 -9.13 21.52 1.42
N MET A 275 -9.69 21.44 0.22
CA MET A 275 -10.30 20.21 -0.30
C MET A 275 -9.24 19.09 -0.49
N SER A 276 -8.02 19.44 -0.89
CA SER A 276 -6.92 18.48 -1.00
C SER A 276 -6.55 17.89 0.36
N VAL A 277 -6.55 18.70 1.43
CA VAL A 277 -6.38 18.22 2.81
C VAL A 277 -7.51 17.27 3.20
N ILE A 278 -8.76 17.63 2.91
CA ILE A 278 -9.92 16.76 3.17
C ILE A 278 -9.80 15.44 2.41
N ALA A 279 -9.37 15.48 1.14
CA ALA A 279 -9.18 14.29 0.32
C ALA A 279 -8.06 13.37 0.82
N LEU A 280 -7.07 13.92 1.51
CA LEU A 280 -5.97 13.15 2.09
C LEU A 280 -6.38 12.39 3.36
N LEU A 281 -7.34 12.94 4.14
CA LEU A 281 -7.73 12.38 5.44
C LEU A 281 -8.16 10.89 5.36
N PRO A 282 -9.04 10.46 4.44
CA PRO A 282 -9.44 9.05 4.38
C PRO A 282 -8.28 8.10 4.09
N ILE A 283 -7.32 8.51 3.23
CA ILE A 283 -6.13 7.70 2.94
C ILE A 283 -5.26 7.54 4.20
N VAL A 284 -5.01 8.65 4.90
CA VAL A 284 -4.21 8.65 6.13
C VAL A 284 -4.88 7.82 7.21
N LEU A 285 -6.19 8.01 7.43
CA LEU A 285 -6.97 7.23 8.41
C LEU A 285 -6.97 5.75 8.07
N PHE A 286 -7.16 5.41 6.80
CA PHE A 286 -7.12 4.04 6.34
C PHE A 286 -5.73 3.42 6.54
N PHE A 287 -4.67 4.14 6.17
CA PHE A 287 -3.30 3.69 6.40
C PHE A 287 -3.00 3.47 7.89
N LEU A 288 -3.35 4.43 8.76
CA LEU A 288 -3.13 4.31 10.20
C LEU A 288 -3.89 3.13 10.83
N ALA A 289 -5.10 2.84 10.33
CA ALA A 289 -5.89 1.70 10.79
C ALA A 289 -5.24 0.35 10.40
N PHE A 290 -4.62 0.26 9.24
CA PHE A 290 -4.15 -0.99 8.67
C PHE A 290 -2.62 -1.15 8.62
N GLN A 291 -1.80 -0.13 8.96
CA GLN A 291 -0.33 -0.15 8.87
C GLN A 291 0.33 -1.34 9.61
N ARG A 292 -0.23 -1.76 10.76
CA ARG A 292 0.29 -2.90 11.53
C ARG A 292 0.32 -4.20 10.71
N PHE A 293 -0.68 -4.40 9.86
CA PHE A 293 -0.78 -5.60 9.03
C PHE A 293 0.22 -5.61 7.87
N LEU A 294 0.62 -4.41 7.38
CA LEU A 294 1.68 -4.29 6.37
C LEU A 294 3.03 -4.72 6.95
N VAL A 295 3.33 -4.30 8.18
CA VAL A 295 4.61 -4.64 8.84
C VAL A 295 4.67 -6.14 9.14
N GLU A 296 3.59 -6.75 9.64
CA GLU A 296 3.51 -8.19 9.92
C GLU A 296 3.64 -9.03 8.64
N GLY A 297 3.01 -8.60 7.53
CA GLY A 297 3.09 -9.28 6.23
C GLY A 297 4.51 -9.30 5.65
N MET A 298 5.27 -8.23 5.82
CA MET A 298 6.67 -8.15 5.36
C MET A 298 7.64 -8.91 6.28
N ALA A 299 7.42 -8.89 7.58
CA ALA A 299 8.28 -9.58 8.54
C ALA A 299 8.30 -11.10 8.34
N ASN A 300 7.15 -11.70 7.99
CA ASN A 300 7.05 -13.15 7.76
C ASN A 300 7.68 -13.60 6.42
N SER A 301 7.89 -12.69 5.47
CA SER A 301 8.59 -13.00 4.21
C SER A 301 10.13 -12.88 4.33
N GLY A 302 10.63 -12.17 5.36
CA GLY A 302 12.06 -11.92 5.56
C GLY A 302 12.80 -12.93 6.45
N ILE A 303 12.12 -13.89 7.08
CA ILE A 303 12.74 -14.86 8.03
C ILE A 303 13.04 -16.23 7.34
N LYS A 304 13.31 -16.24 6.06
CA LYS A 304 13.90 -17.40 5.38
C LYS A 304 15.24 -16.99 4.75
N GLY A 305 16.21 -16.73 5.61
CA GLY A 305 17.61 -16.56 5.27
C GLY A 305 18.44 -17.16 6.39
#